data_778c9173dd7a335fb8954c584396bf96
#
_entry.id   778c9173dd7a335fb8954c584396bf96
#
_cell.length_a   1.000
_cell.length_b   1.000
_cell.length_c   1.000
_cell.angle_alpha   90.00
_cell.angle_beta   90.00
_cell.angle_gamma   90.00
#
_symmetry.space_group_name_H-M   'P 1'
#
loop_
_entity.id
_entity.type
_entity.pdbx_description
1 polymer ?
#
loop_
_entity_poly.entity_id
_entity_poly.type
_entity_poly.pdbx_seq_one_letter_code
_entity_poly.pdbx_strand_id
1 'polypeptide(L)'
;MDVLGFVKEFNGILWNSFLMYALLGVGIFYTIYLGFPQIRHFNLAMKYAFGPAMQRKKGEEGKSKVNSFQALATAVAAQVGTGNVAGIATAISMGGVGSIFWMWISAILGMGTIFSEAVLAQKYREVRPGGAIGGPAFYIREGLGLKWLALFFSIAFITYVGFTGSMVQANSITVALTTAFDIKPWVVGVGIALIVGIVIVGGQKRITTVAELVVPFMAIAYILGSLVIMCIYFDQIPQAFAEVFREAFSTKAAAGGAAGITMKYAIRYGVARGLFSNEAGMGTSPHAHAMAEVKDPAMQGFVAMSGVFITLLICTSTALVILLTGAHKQSGLESTAITQEAFDMVFGKAGIIFLQVSIFFFAFTTIIGNYIFGEMNVRSLFGKVGVYVFRAVVIGSVFVGAIFAVTFVWEITDTVTGLMVIPNIIALIFLAPQTKAAYKNFLKKRSAGELD
;
A
#
# COMPACT_ATOMS: atom_id res chain seq x y z
N MET A 1 8.86 -0.77 32.62
CA MET A 1 8.29 -1.08 31.28
C MET A 1 9.44 -0.98 30.31
N ASP A 2 9.71 -2.00 29.53
CA ASP A 2 10.72 -1.88 28.48
C ASP A 2 10.18 -0.98 27.34
N VAL A 3 11.06 -0.46 26.49
CA VAL A 3 10.66 0.46 25.40
C VAL A 3 9.65 -0.20 24.47
N LEU A 4 9.82 -1.49 24.18
CA LEU A 4 8.93 -2.24 23.30
C LEU A 4 7.53 -2.40 23.92
N GLY A 5 7.43 -2.63 25.21
CA GLY A 5 6.16 -2.71 25.94
C GLY A 5 5.38 -1.39 25.88
N PHE A 6 6.06 -0.27 26.07
CA PHE A 6 5.44 1.06 25.95
C PHE A 6 4.93 1.33 24.51
N VAL A 7 5.74 1.01 23.49
CA VAL A 7 5.37 1.20 22.10
C VAL A 7 4.14 0.35 21.72
N LYS A 8 4.08 -0.91 22.20
CA LYS A 8 2.92 -1.80 21.97
C LYS A 8 1.64 -1.25 22.59
N GLU A 9 1.73 -0.74 23.83
CA GLU A 9 0.58 -0.15 24.52
C GLU A 9 0.09 1.11 23.79
N PHE A 10 1.02 2.00 23.42
CA PHE A 10 0.71 3.21 22.65
C PHE A 10 0.05 2.87 21.31
N ASN A 11 0.58 1.91 20.56
CA ASN A 11 -0.02 1.42 19.31
C ASN A 11 -1.41 0.83 19.55
N GLY A 12 -1.57 0.11 20.66
CA GLY A 12 -2.88 -0.41 21.07
C GLY A 12 -3.94 0.68 21.17
N ILE A 13 -3.60 1.80 21.80
CA ILE A 13 -4.50 2.95 21.92
C ILE A 13 -4.68 3.65 20.58
N LEU A 14 -3.58 3.95 19.88
CA LEU A 14 -3.58 4.73 18.64
C LEU A 14 -4.40 4.05 17.54
N TRP A 15 -4.16 2.76 17.29
CA TRP A 15 -4.82 2.01 16.22
C TRP A 15 -6.21 1.51 16.61
N ASN A 16 -6.37 0.96 17.82
CA ASN A 16 -7.63 0.30 18.18
C ASN A 16 -8.72 1.27 18.61
N SER A 17 -8.34 2.43 19.16
CA SER A 17 -9.31 3.38 19.70
C SER A 17 -9.57 4.57 18.79
N PHE A 18 -8.66 4.88 17.87
CA PHE A 18 -8.77 6.09 17.06
C PHE A 18 -8.61 5.86 15.56
N LEU A 19 -7.44 5.42 15.09
CA LEU A 19 -7.12 5.47 13.65
C LEU A 19 -8.00 4.55 12.80
N MET A 20 -8.30 3.35 13.29
CA MET A 20 -9.17 2.41 12.57
C MET A 20 -10.54 3.03 12.29
N TYR A 21 -11.15 3.64 13.30
CA TYR A 21 -12.47 4.28 13.17
C TYR A 21 -12.41 5.56 12.33
N ALA A 22 -11.34 6.36 12.49
CA ALA A 22 -11.16 7.59 11.72
C ALA A 22 -10.98 7.30 10.23
N LEU A 23 -10.16 6.32 9.87
CA LEU A 23 -9.93 5.92 8.47
C LEU A 23 -11.18 5.33 7.82
N LEU A 24 -11.88 4.42 8.53
CA LEU A 24 -13.17 3.90 8.05
C LEU A 24 -14.22 5.01 7.92
N GLY A 25 -14.29 5.90 8.93
CA GLY A 25 -15.21 7.05 8.93
C GLY A 25 -14.97 7.97 7.74
N VAL A 26 -13.71 8.28 7.43
CA VAL A 26 -13.35 9.08 6.25
C VAL A 26 -13.70 8.34 4.95
N GLY A 27 -13.48 7.02 4.89
CA GLY A 27 -13.87 6.21 3.74
C GLY A 27 -15.38 6.20 3.49
N ILE A 28 -16.17 6.02 4.55
CA ILE A 28 -17.64 6.10 4.50
C ILE A 28 -18.08 7.53 4.08
N PHE A 29 -17.49 8.54 4.74
CA PHE A 29 -17.79 9.94 4.43
C PHE A 29 -17.57 10.26 2.96
N TYR A 30 -16.41 9.97 2.39
CA TYR A 30 -16.12 10.25 1.00
C TYR A 30 -16.94 9.41 0.03
N THR A 31 -17.21 8.15 0.36
CA THR A 31 -18.09 7.29 -0.43
C THR A 31 -19.48 7.91 -0.59
N ILE A 32 -20.10 8.37 0.50
CA ILE A 32 -21.43 9.00 0.50
C ILE A 32 -21.35 10.40 -0.10
N TYR A 33 -20.37 11.22 0.34
CA TYR A 33 -20.24 12.61 -0.02
C TYR A 33 -20.01 12.83 -1.52
N LEU A 34 -19.28 11.92 -2.18
CA LEU A 34 -19.05 11.94 -3.63
C LEU A 34 -20.09 11.13 -4.41
N GLY A 35 -21.02 10.44 -3.75
CA GLY A 35 -22.09 9.66 -4.39
C GLY A 35 -21.61 8.36 -5.02
N PHE A 36 -20.80 7.59 -4.30
CA PHE A 36 -20.31 6.27 -4.67
C PHE A 36 -19.48 6.24 -5.97
N PRO A 37 -18.42 7.07 -6.11
CA PRO A 37 -17.64 7.17 -7.35
C PRO A 37 -17.00 5.84 -7.74
N GLN A 38 -16.58 5.01 -6.79
CA GLN A 38 -15.98 3.70 -6.99
C GLN A 38 -16.94 2.67 -7.62
N ILE A 39 -18.24 2.86 -7.48
CA ILE A 39 -19.25 1.98 -8.10
C ILE A 39 -19.72 2.60 -9.43
N ARG A 40 -20.12 3.88 -9.41
CA ARG A 40 -20.73 4.55 -10.57
C ARG A 40 -19.76 4.79 -11.72
N HIS A 41 -18.48 4.95 -11.41
CA HIS A 41 -17.46 5.33 -12.40
C HIS A 41 -16.27 4.35 -12.42
N PHE A 42 -16.48 3.10 -12.04
CA PHE A 42 -15.44 2.07 -12.06
C PHE A 42 -14.84 1.88 -13.46
N ASN A 43 -15.68 1.78 -14.48
CA ASN A 43 -15.22 1.65 -15.87
C ASN A 43 -14.37 2.86 -16.31
N LEU A 44 -14.67 4.05 -15.80
CA LEU A 44 -13.89 5.26 -16.07
C LEU A 44 -12.53 5.21 -15.39
N ALA A 45 -12.47 4.68 -14.17
CA ALA A 45 -11.22 4.46 -13.46
C ALA A 45 -10.29 3.52 -14.28
N MET A 46 -10.83 2.40 -14.77
CA MET A 46 -10.07 1.45 -15.60
C MET A 46 -9.63 2.10 -16.93
N LYS A 47 -10.50 2.89 -17.60
CA LYS A 47 -10.17 3.59 -18.84
C LYS A 47 -8.99 4.55 -18.65
N TYR A 48 -8.99 5.37 -17.59
CA TYR A 48 -7.91 6.33 -17.35
C TYR A 48 -6.64 5.70 -16.82
N ALA A 49 -6.75 4.59 -16.11
CA ALA A 49 -5.60 3.85 -15.60
C ALA A 49 -4.82 3.15 -16.73
N PHE A 50 -5.51 2.42 -17.60
CA PHE A 50 -4.89 1.53 -18.58
C PHE A 50 -4.95 2.07 -20.01
N GLY A 51 -5.87 2.97 -20.35
CA GLY A 51 -6.00 3.53 -21.70
C GLY A 51 -4.71 4.17 -22.24
N PRO A 52 -3.98 4.99 -21.48
CA PRO A 52 -2.71 5.57 -21.92
C PRO A 52 -1.61 4.54 -22.22
N ALA A 53 -1.60 3.42 -21.48
CA ALA A 53 -0.65 2.33 -21.74
C ALA A 53 -0.90 1.62 -23.06
N MET A 54 -2.18 1.48 -23.44
CA MET A 54 -2.60 0.83 -24.69
C MET A 54 -2.40 1.70 -25.93
N GLN A 55 -2.32 3.05 -25.75
CA GLN A 55 -2.20 4.01 -26.86
C GLN A 55 -0.78 4.51 -27.09
N ARG A 56 0.20 4.02 -26.33
CA ARG A 56 1.61 4.46 -26.43
C ARG A 56 2.20 4.15 -27.81
N LYS A 57 2.39 5.18 -28.65
CA LYS A 57 3.11 5.04 -29.92
C LYS A 57 4.62 4.90 -29.65
N LYS A 58 5.28 3.91 -30.29
CA LYS A 58 6.75 3.83 -30.36
C LYS A 58 7.29 5.17 -30.90
N GLY A 59 8.05 5.90 -30.12
CA GLY A 59 8.66 7.18 -30.51
C GLY A 59 8.45 8.36 -29.56
N GLU A 60 7.61 8.22 -28.51
CA GLU A 60 7.45 9.25 -27.48
C GLU A 60 8.42 9.09 -26.29
N GLU A 61 9.46 8.30 -26.45
CA GLU A 61 10.55 8.13 -25.50
C GLU A 61 11.40 9.40 -25.48
N GLY A 62 11.12 10.31 -24.57
CA GLY A 62 11.95 11.50 -24.44
C GLY A 62 11.28 12.71 -23.79
N LYS A 63 9.96 12.75 -23.72
CA LYS A 63 9.26 13.80 -22.97
C LYS A 63 9.39 13.53 -21.48
N SER A 64 9.94 14.50 -20.78
CA SER A 64 10.23 14.51 -19.33
C SER A 64 8.98 14.40 -18.43
N LYS A 65 7.84 13.95 -18.94
CA LYS A 65 6.52 14.05 -18.33
C LYS A 65 6.02 12.67 -17.91
N VAL A 66 5.65 12.53 -16.65
CA VAL A 66 5.05 11.30 -16.10
C VAL A 66 3.60 11.21 -16.56
N ASN A 67 3.22 10.11 -17.21
CA ASN A 67 1.84 9.85 -17.60
C ASN A 67 1.05 9.18 -16.45
N SER A 68 -0.29 9.07 -16.61
CA SER A 68 -1.16 8.47 -15.59
C SER A 68 -0.83 7.02 -15.27
N PHE A 69 -0.41 6.22 -16.26
CA PHE A 69 -0.02 4.81 -16.05
C PHE A 69 1.30 4.69 -15.27
N GLN A 70 2.29 5.54 -15.56
CA GLN A 70 3.54 5.58 -14.80
C GLN A 70 3.32 6.02 -13.36
N ALA A 71 2.44 7.00 -13.13
CA ALA A 71 2.04 7.41 -11.80
C ALA A 71 1.32 6.29 -11.05
N LEU A 72 0.40 5.58 -11.73
CA LEU A 72 -0.27 4.40 -11.18
C LEU A 72 0.74 3.30 -10.84
N ALA A 73 1.63 2.95 -11.76
CA ALA A 73 2.65 1.93 -11.51
C ALA A 73 3.55 2.30 -10.33
N THR A 74 3.90 3.59 -10.17
CA THR A 74 4.68 4.08 -9.04
C THR A 74 3.88 4.02 -7.72
N ALA A 75 2.58 4.35 -7.75
CA ALA A 75 1.70 4.20 -6.59
C ALA A 75 1.55 2.73 -6.20
N VAL A 76 1.27 1.87 -7.17
CA VAL A 76 1.12 0.42 -6.96
C VAL A 76 2.45 -0.22 -6.51
N ALA A 77 3.61 0.30 -6.97
CA ALA A 77 4.92 -0.12 -6.46
C ALA A 77 5.05 0.05 -4.94
N ALA A 78 4.51 1.14 -4.40
CA ALA A 78 4.48 1.39 -2.96
C ALA A 78 3.41 0.54 -2.25
N GLN A 79 2.21 0.44 -2.81
CA GLN A 79 1.07 -0.27 -2.26
C GLN A 79 1.22 -1.80 -2.26
N VAL A 80 1.79 -2.38 -3.32
CA VAL A 80 1.97 -3.83 -3.45
C VAL A 80 3.30 -4.22 -2.83
N GLY A 81 3.30 -4.37 -1.53
CA GLY A 81 4.43 -4.76 -0.71
C GLY A 81 4.16 -6.07 0.05
N THR A 82 4.95 -6.29 1.08
CA THR A 82 4.81 -7.45 1.98
C THR A 82 3.45 -7.50 2.69
N GLY A 83 2.77 -6.35 2.83
CA GLY A 83 1.42 -6.28 3.39
C GLY A 83 0.39 -7.12 2.66
N ASN A 84 0.54 -7.29 1.33
CA ASN A 84 -0.39 -8.05 0.51
C ASN A 84 -0.23 -9.58 0.64
N VAL A 85 0.86 -10.03 1.20
CA VAL A 85 1.17 -11.45 1.45
C VAL A 85 1.20 -11.73 2.95
N ALA A 86 2.20 -11.21 3.65
CA ALA A 86 2.38 -11.38 5.09
C ALA A 86 1.25 -10.72 5.91
N GLY A 87 0.77 -9.55 5.49
CA GLY A 87 -0.31 -8.83 6.15
C GLY A 87 -1.63 -9.59 6.09
N ILE A 88 -1.93 -10.24 4.96
CA ILE A 88 -3.15 -11.04 4.80
C ILE A 88 -3.10 -12.30 5.67
N ALA A 89 -1.98 -13.00 5.66
CA ALA A 89 -1.76 -14.15 6.53
C ALA A 89 -1.88 -13.75 8.02
N THR A 90 -1.32 -12.60 8.40
CA THR A 90 -1.46 -12.05 9.76
C THR A 90 -2.92 -11.68 10.07
N ALA A 91 -3.67 -11.10 9.11
CA ALA A 91 -5.09 -10.82 9.31
C ALA A 91 -5.89 -12.07 9.60
N ILE A 92 -5.63 -13.17 8.88
CA ILE A 92 -6.29 -14.46 9.07
C ILE A 92 -5.89 -15.09 10.42
N SER A 93 -4.60 -15.09 10.77
CA SER A 93 -4.12 -15.72 12.01
C SER A 93 -4.59 -14.98 13.26
N MET A 94 -4.62 -13.64 13.24
CA MET A 94 -4.96 -12.81 14.40
C MET A 94 -6.43 -12.40 14.44
N GLY A 95 -7.06 -12.23 13.31
CA GLY A 95 -8.44 -11.75 13.16
C GLY A 95 -9.43 -12.84 12.73
N GLY A 96 -8.93 -14.03 12.38
CA GLY A 96 -9.75 -15.12 11.81
C GLY A 96 -10.07 -14.88 10.33
N VAL A 97 -10.69 -15.90 9.72
CA VAL A 97 -11.08 -15.91 8.31
C VAL A 97 -11.99 -14.71 7.96
N GLY A 98 -12.88 -14.33 8.89
CA GLY A 98 -13.78 -13.18 8.73
C GLY A 98 -13.09 -11.83 8.56
N SER A 99 -11.80 -11.71 8.90
CA SER A 99 -11.03 -10.48 8.67
C SER A 99 -10.92 -10.11 7.20
N ILE A 100 -11.01 -11.07 6.29
CA ILE A 100 -10.97 -10.85 4.84
C ILE A 100 -12.16 -10.05 4.35
N PHE A 101 -13.36 -10.31 4.87
CA PHE A 101 -14.54 -9.50 4.58
C PHE A 101 -14.32 -8.01 4.93
N TRP A 102 -13.82 -7.75 6.14
CA TRP A 102 -13.58 -6.39 6.61
C TRP A 102 -12.45 -5.69 5.87
N MET A 103 -11.47 -6.46 5.37
CA MET A 103 -10.47 -5.96 4.45
C MET A 103 -11.09 -5.50 3.12
N TRP A 104 -12.02 -6.27 2.54
CA TRP A 104 -12.74 -5.86 1.32
C TRP A 104 -13.54 -4.59 1.55
N ILE A 105 -14.27 -4.49 2.66
CA ILE A 105 -15.03 -3.29 3.03
C ILE A 105 -14.09 -2.08 3.15
N SER A 106 -12.96 -2.22 3.85
CA SER A 106 -12.00 -1.12 4.00
C SER A 106 -11.40 -0.69 2.66
N ALA A 107 -11.11 -1.61 1.75
CA ALA A 107 -10.60 -1.29 0.42
C ALA A 107 -11.64 -0.55 -0.43
N ILE A 108 -12.89 -1.03 -0.48
CA ILE A 108 -13.98 -0.37 -1.22
C ILE A 108 -14.22 1.05 -0.70
N LEU A 109 -14.26 1.24 0.62
CA LEU A 109 -14.41 2.56 1.22
C LEU A 109 -13.17 3.43 0.99
N GLY A 110 -11.98 2.82 1.07
CA GLY A 110 -10.70 3.46 0.81
C GLY A 110 -10.57 4.04 -0.60
N MET A 111 -11.26 3.47 -1.60
CA MET A 111 -11.28 4.03 -2.96
C MET A 111 -11.82 5.47 -2.99
N GLY A 112 -12.81 5.82 -2.17
CA GLY A 112 -13.31 7.19 -2.05
C GLY A 112 -12.29 8.13 -1.40
N THR A 113 -11.56 7.62 -0.42
CA THR A 113 -10.49 8.38 0.26
C THR A 113 -9.33 8.66 -0.67
N ILE A 114 -8.80 7.64 -1.34
CA ILE A 114 -7.63 7.80 -2.23
C ILE A 114 -7.95 8.64 -3.46
N PHE A 115 -9.20 8.59 -3.95
CA PHE A 115 -9.69 9.52 -4.97
C PHE A 115 -9.47 10.96 -4.54
N SER A 116 -9.87 11.27 -3.30
CA SER A 116 -9.78 12.62 -2.74
C SER A 116 -8.33 13.04 -2.52
N GLU A 117 -7.49 12.13 -2.02
CA GLU A 117 -6.06 12.35 -1.86
C GLU A 117 -5.39 12.71 -3.19
N ALA A 118 -5.67 11.95 -4.24
CA ALA A 118 -5.08 12.18 -5.56
C ALA A 118 -5.58 13.48 -6.22
N VAL A 119 -6.87 13.81 -6.06
CA VAL A 119 -7.44 15.09 -6.53
C VAL A 119 -6.77 16.27 -5.84
N LEU A 120 -6.63 16.23 -4.51
CA LEU A 120 -5.98 17.30 -3.75
C LEU A 120 -4.48 17.39 -4.09
N ALA A 121 -3.80 16.26 -4.24
CA ALA A 121 -2.39 16.23 -4.63
C ALA A 121 -2.18 16.86 -6.01
N GLN A 122 -3.03 16.62 -6.98
CA GLN A 122 -3.00 17.25 -8.29
C GLN A 122 -3.33 18.75 -8.23
N LYS A 123 -4.27 19.14 -7.39
CA LYS A 123 -4.70 20.54 -7.26
C LYS A 123 -3.61 21.42 -6.64
N TYR A 124 -2.88 20.89 -5.66
CA TYR A 124 -1.89 21.63 -4.87
C TYR A 124 -0.45 21.27 -5.20
N ARG A 125 -0.21 20.58 -6.33
CA ARG A 125 1.15 20.25 -6.77
C ARG A 125 1.92 21.49 -7.19
N GLU A 126 3.22 21.43 -6.99
CA GLU A 126 4.18 22.41 -7.52
C GLU A 126 4.89 21.82 -8.73
N VAL A 127 4.91 22.56 -9.84
CA VAL A 127 5.68 22.18 -11.03
C VAL A 127 7.07 22.81 -10.90
N ARG A 128 8.11 21.98 -10.86
CA ARG A 128 9.50 22.42 -10.71
C ARG A 128 10.37 21.92 -11.89
N PRO A 129 11.54 22.52 -12.12
CA PRO A 129 12.53 21.92 -13.02
C PRO A 129 12.85 20.49 -12.56
N GLY A 130 12.54 19.50 -13.42
CA GLY A 130 12.69 18.06 -13.09
C GLY A 130 11.41 17.31 -12.74
N GLY A 131 10.23 17.97 -12.77
CA GLY A 131 8.93 17.33 -12.63
C GLY A 131 8.03 17.97 -11.57
N ALA A 132 6.78 17.51 -11.54
CA ALA A 132 5.82 17.95 -10.54
C ALA A 132 6.07 17.21 -9.21
N ILE A 133 5.91 17.91 -8.10
CA ILE A 133 5.96 17.39 -6.74
C ILE A 133 4.69 17.78 -6.01
N GLY A 134 4.22 16.94 -5.10
CA GLY A 134 3.00 17.19 -4.34
C GLY A 134 2.78 16.10 -3.28
N GLY A 135 1.61 16.11 -2.69
CA GLY A 135 1.22 15.18 -1.64
C GLY A 135 0.64 15.90 -0.43
N PRO A 136 0.41 15.21 0.70
CA PRO A 136 -0.29 15.79 1.85
C PRO A 136 0.33 17.08 2.40
N ALA A 137 1.65 17.14 2.51
CA ALA A 137 2.32 18.34 3.01
C ALA A 137 1.97 19.60 2.18
N PHE A 138 1.76 19.44 0.88
CA PHE A 138 1.43 20.55 -0.02
C PHE A 138 -0.02 21.00 0.17
N TYR A 139 -0.99 20.10 0.18
CA TYR A 139 -2.38 20.50 0.38
C TYR A 139 -2.71 20.88 1.83
N ILE A 140 -1.95 20.39 2.83
CA ILE A 140 -2.03 20.89 4.22
C ILE A 140 -1.51 22.32 4.28
N ARG A 141 -0.37 22.61 3.66
CA ARG A 141 0.25 23.94 3.68
C ARG A 141 -0.57 24.97 2.90
N GLU A 142 -0.91 24.66 1.66
CA GLU A 142 -1.55 25.61 0.74
C GLU A 142 -3.09 25.59 0.84
N GLY A 143 -3.66 24.42 1.12
CA GLY A 143 -5.12 24.24 1.21
C GLY A 143 -5.71 24.64 2.55
N LEU A 144 -5.03 24.30 3.66
CA LEU A 144 -5.47 24.66 5.02
C LEU A 144 -4.72 25.86 5.60
N GLY A 145 -3.59 26.27 5.04
CA GLY A 145 -2.73 27.30 5.62
C GLY A 145 -1.94 26.85 6.86
N LEU A 146 -1.98 25.55 7.22
CA LEU A 146 -1.40 25.01 8.45
C LEU A 146 0.05 24.54 8.23
N LYS A 147 0.99 25.50 8.18
CA LYS A 147 2.42 25.20 7.91
C LYS A 147 3.05 24.24 8.93
N TRP A 148 2.69 24.37 10.21
CA TRP A 148 3.22 23.50 11.27
C TRP A 148 2.76 22.05 11.11
N LEU A 149 1.49 21.84 10.71
CA LEU A 149 0.92 20.51 10.47
C LEU A 149 1.53 19.86 9.21
N ALA A 150 1.79 20.66 8.18
CA ALA A 150 2.50 20.21 6.98
C ALA A 150 3.94 19.77 7.29
N LEU A 151 4.65 20.52 8.15
CA LEU A 151 5.99 20.15 8.61
C LEU A 151 5.96 18.86 9.43
N PHE A 152 5.01 18.74 10.37
CA PHE A 152 4.85 17.53 11.18
C PHE A 152 4.58 16.31 10.28
N PHE A 153 3.64 16.43 9.31
CA PHE A 153 3.39 15.37 8.33
C PHE A 153 4.67 15.00 7.58
N SER A 154 5.40 16.00 7.05
CA SER A 154 6.62 15.74 6.28
C SER A 154 7.69 15.02 7.09
N ILE A 155 7.90 15.38 8.36
CA ILE A 155 8.88 14.71 9.24
C ILE A 155 8.45 13.26 9.50
N ALA A 156 7.20 13.04 9.91
CA ALA A 156 6.66 11.69 10.13
C ALA A 156 6.73 10.84 8.85
N PHE A 157 6.39 11.43 7.71
CA PHE A 157 6.43 10.77 6.41
C PHE A 157 7.85 10.39 5.98
N ILE A 158 8.82 11.30 6.10
CA ILE A 158 10.24 11.03 5.80
C ILE A 158 10.76 9.91 6.71
N THR A 159 10.38 9.91 8.00
CA THR A 159 10.75 8.86 8.95
C THR A 159 10.14 7.52 8.55
N TYR A 160 8.86 7.51 8.15
CA TYR A 160 8.20 6.30 7.67
C TYR A 160 8.89 5.73 6.43
N VAL A 161 8.92 6.48 5.32
CA VAL A 161 9.39 5.95 4.04
C VAL A 161 10.91 5.78 3.98
N GLY A 162 11.66 6.62 4.69
CA GLY A 162 13.12 6.59 4.70
C GLY A 162 13.72 5.60 5.69
N PHE A 163 13.00 5.26 6.74
CA PHE A 163 13.54 4.46 7.81
C PHE A 163 12.64 3.26 8.12
N THR A 164 11.52 3.44 8.83
CA THR A 164 10.75 2.31 9.37
C THR A 164 10.07 1.47 8.30
N GLY A 165 9.45 2.07 7.29
CA GLY A 165 8.82 1.35 6.18
C GLY A 165 9.82 0.57 5.33
N SER A 166 11.01 1.15 5.07
CA SER A 166 12.09 0.45 4.37
C SER A 166 12.63 -0.74 5.18
N MET A 167 12.71 -0.60 6.52
CA MET A 167 13.10 -1.69 7.42
C MET A 167 12.12 -2.86 7.37
N VAL A 168 10.80 -2.60 7.39
CA VAL A 168 9.76 -3.66 7.30
C VAL A 168 9.92 -4.47 6.02
N GLN A 169 10.10 -3.80 4.89
CA GLN A 169 10.24 -4.48 3.61
C GLN A 169 11.51 -5.34 3.57
N ALA A 170 12.65 -4.78 4.00
CA ALA A 170 13.91 -5.51 4.05
C ALA A 170 13.87 -6.68 5.02
N ASN A 171 13.25 -6.50 6.20
CA ASN A 171 13.06 -7.55 7.19
C ASN A 171 12.25 -8.72 6.62
N SER A 172 11.15 -8.42 5.94
CA SER A 172 10.29 -9.44 5.33
C SER A 172 11.01 -10.25 4.25
N ILE A 173 11.81 -9.61 3.38
CA ILE A 173 12.67 -10.33 2.42
C ILE A 173 13.64 -11.23 3.16
N THR A 174 14.27 -10.70 4.21
CA THR A 174 15.29 -11.42 4.95
C THR A 174 14.70 -12.65 5.62
N VAL A 175 13.60 -12.51 6.37
CA VAL A 175 12.90 -13.64 6.99
C VAL A 175 12.53 -14.70 5.95
N ALA A 176 11.99 -14.27 4.81
CA ALA A 176 11.62 -15.14 3.73
C ALA A 176 12.83 -15.96 3.21
N LEU A 177 13.95 -15.30 2.89
CA LEU A 177 15.13 -15.96 2.33
C LEU A 177 15.90 -16.79 3.36
N THR A 178 15.99 -16.32 4.62
CA THR A 178 16.68 -17.08 5.69
C THR A 178 15.93 -18.37 6.02
N THR A 179 14.60 -18.33 6.05
CA THR A 179 13.77 -19.53 6.32
C THR A 179 13.85 -20.54 5.17
N ALA A 180 13.91 -20.07 3.92
CA ALA A 180 13.92 -20.96 2.75
C ALA A 180 15.30 -21.54 2.42
N PHE A 181 16.39 -20.79 2.65
CA PHE A 181 17.71 -21.10 2.11
C PHE A 181 18.82 -21.10 3.16
N ASP A 182 18.51 -20.91 4.44
CA ASP A 182 19.48 -20.82 5.56
C ASP A 182 20.61 -19.80 5.31
N ILE A 183 20.30 -18.69 4.66
CA ILE A 183 21.25 -17.61 4.38
C ILE A 183 21.31 -16.69 5.61
N LYS A 184 22.52 -16.27 6.00
CA LYS A 184 22.68 -15.35 7.14
C LYS A 184 22.00 -14.00 6.87
N PRO A 185 21.22 -13.43 7.83
CA PRO A 185 20.46 -12.18 7.64
C PRO A 185 21.28 -11.00 7.10
N TRP A 186 22.52 -10.82 7.58
CA TRP A 186 23.38 -9.74 7.14
C TRP A 186 23.78 -9.85 5.66
N VAL A 187 23.95 -11.08 5.12
CA VAL A 187 24.26 -11.31 3.69
C VAL A 187 23.09 -10.85 2.83
N VAL A 188 21.87 -11.23 3.22
CA VAL A 188 20.64 -10.78 2.55
C VAL A 188 20.53 -9.26 2.62
N GLY A 189 20.76 -8.66 3.80
CA GLY A 189 20.72 -7.21 4.02
C GLY A 189 21.70 -6.45 3.12
N VAL A 190 22.93 -6.91 2.98
CA VAL A 190 23.92 -6.33 2.05
C VAL A 190 23.43 -6.43 0.61
N GLY A 191 22.94 -7.60 0.19
CA GLY A 191 22.44 -7.82 -1.17
C GLY A 191 21.30 -6.87 -1.53
N ILE A 192 20.28 -6.75 -0.64
CA ILE A 192 19.14 -5.84 -0.86
C ILE A 192 19.61 -4.37 -0.89
N ALA A 193 20.47 -3.98 0.08
CA ALA A 193 20.98 -2.61 0.16
C ALA A 193 21.76 -2.20 -1.11
N LEU A 194 22.55 -3.10 -1.68
CA LEU A 194 23.27 -2.88 -2.94
C LEU A 194 22.30 -2.70 -4.12
N ILE A 195 21.32 -3.59 -4.28
CA ILE A 195 20.34 -3.54 -5.38
C ILE A 195 19.50 -2.25 -5.28
N VAL A 196 18.98 -1.94 -4.09
CA VAL A 196 18.25 -0.69 -3.82
C VAL A 196 19.14 0.52 -4.11
N GLY A 197 20.38 0.51 -3.63
CA GLY A 197 21.34 1.60 -3.84
C GLY A 197 21.59 1.89 -5.31
N ILE A 198 21.82 0.86 -6.13
CA ILE A 198 22.02 0.99 -7.59
C ILE A 198 20.81 1.67 -8.24
N VAL A 199 19.59 1.33 -7.83
CA VAL A 199 18.38 1.90 -8.45
C VAL A 199 18.14 3.33 -7.99
N ILE A 200 18.19 3.62 -6.68
CA ILE A 200 17.86 4.95 -6.15
C ILE A 200 18.89 6.01 -6.51
N VAL A 201 20.17 5.65 -6.68
CA VAL A 201 21.22 6.57 -7.15
C VAL A 201 20.91 7.11 -8.56
N GLY A 202 20.24 6.30 -9.40
CA GLY A 202 19.78 6.72 -10.72
C GLY A 202 18.64 7.75 -10.74
N GLY A 203 18.11 8.09 -9.58
CA GLY A 203 17.07 9.11 -9.39
C GLY A 203 15.68 8.72 -9.90
N GLN A 204 14.77 9.69 -9.85
CA GLN A 204 13.35 9.50 -10.13
C GLN A 204 13.05 8.78 -11.45
N LYS A 205 13.74 9.17 -12.55
CA LYS A 205 13.52 8.57 -13.88
C LYS A 205 13.81 7.06 -13.89
N ARG A 206 14.93 6.63 -13.29
CA ARG A 206 15.26 5.20 -13.21
C ARG A 206 14.24 4.43 -12.38
N ILE A 207 13.85 4.98 -11.25
CA ILE A 207 12.91 4.32 -10.34
C ILE A 207 11.54 4.17 -11.00
N THR A 208 10.99 5.21 -11.65
CA THR A 208 9.71 5.12 -12.37
C THR A 208 9.76 4.12 -13.52
N THR A 209 10.88 4.04 -14.25
CA THR A 209 11.07 3.04 -15.32
C THR A 209 11.12 1.61 -14.76
N VAL A 210 11.83 1.40 -13.65
CA VAL A 210 11.87 0.09 -12.98
C VAL A 210 10.48 -0.29 -12.46
N ALA A 211 9.76 0.64 -11.83
CA ALA A 211 8.40 0.39 -11.36
C ALA A 211 7.44 0.07 -12.51
N GLU A 212 7.49 0.83 -13.62
CA GLU A 212 6.64 0.59 -14.81
C GLU A 212 6.83 -0.81 -15.40
N LEU A 213 8.06 -1.34 -15.34
CA LEU A 213 8.39 -2.67 -15.87
C LEU A 213 8.07 -3.79 -14.87
N VAL A 214 8.52 -3.62 -13.61
CA VAL A 214 8.50 -4.70 -12.62
C VAL A 214 7.10 -4.90 -12.04
N VAL A 215 6.36 -3.82 -11.76
CA VAL A 215 5.08 -3.89 -11.06
C VAL A 215 4.01 -4.69 -11.82
N PRO A 216 3.74 -4.45 -13.11
CA PRO A 216 2.77 -5.26 -13.84
C PRO A 216 3.20 -6.72 -13.92
N PHE A 217 4.50 -6.98 -14.15
CA PHE A 217 5.04 -8.34 -14.24
C PHE A 217 4.84 -9.10 -12.92
N MET A 218 5.24 -8.52 -11.78
CA MET A 218 5.13 -9.19 -10.47
C MET A 218 3.66 -9.42 -10.08
N ALA A 219 2.78 -8.43 -10.32
CA ALA A 219 1.37 -8.54 -9.98
C ALA A 219 0.67 -9.64 -10.82
N ILE A 220 0.91 -9.64 -12.13
CA ILE A 220 0.36 -10.66 -13.05
C ILE A 220 0.90 -12.04 -12.69
N ALA A 221 2.22 -12.19 -12.49
CA ALA A 221 2.83 -13.47 -12.14
C ALA A 221 2.24 -14.03 -10.84
N TYR A 222 2.10 -13.19 -9.80
CA TYR A 222 1.52 -13.60 -8.53
C TYR A 222 0.05 -14.02 -8.65
N ILE A 223 -0.76 -13.23 -9.37
CA ILE A 223 -2.18 -13.55 -9.62
C ILE A 223 -2.30 -14.85 -10.41
N LEU A 224 -1.49 -15.05 -11.46
CA LEU A 224 -1.52 -16.28 -12.25
C LEU A 224 -1.12 -17.51 -11.42
N GLY A 225 -0.06 -17.42 -10.59
CA GLY A 225 0.33 -18.48 -9.68
C GLY A 225 -0.78 -18.82 -8.68
N SER A 226 -1.45 -17.80 -8.14
CA SER A 226 -2.60 -17.98 -7.26
C SER A 226 -3.81 -18.57 -7.98
N LEU A 227 -4.06 -18.17 -9.24
CA LEU A 227 -5.15 -18.72 -10.06
C LEU A 227 -4.97 -20.22 -10.32
N VAL A 228 -3.75 -20.70 -10.51
CA VAL A 228 -3.51 -22.14 -10.66
C VAL A 228 -3.98 -22.89 -9.41
N ILE A 229 -3.66 -22.41 -8.22
CA ILE A 229 -4.14 -22.99 -6.96
C ILE A 229 -5.68 -22.94 -6.89
N MET A 230 -6.29 -21.80 -7.22
CA MET A 230 -7.74 -21.64 -7.23
C MET A 230 -8.41 -22.60 -8.24
N CYS A 231 -7.78 -22.88 -9.40
CA CYS A 231 -8.28 -23.86 -10.37
C CYS A 231 -8.20 -25.29 -9.84
N ILE A 232 -7.13 -25.64 -9.11
CA ILE A 232 -6.98 -26.99 -8.50
C ILE A 232 -8.06 -27.22 -7.43
N TYR A 233 -8.37 -26.21 -6.65
CA TYR A 233 -9.37 -26.28 -5.57
C TYR A 233 -10.69 -25.59 -5.94
N PHE A 234 -11.06 -25.58 -7.22
CA PHE A 234 -12.22 -24.81 -7.73
C PHE A 234 -13.52 -25.12 -6.98
N ASP A 235 -13.77 -26.40 -6.70
CA ASP A 235 -15.00 -26.86 -6.01
C ASP A 235 -15.12 -26.32 -4.58
N GLN A 236 -14.01 -25.90 -3.96
CA GLN A 236 -13.97 -25.39 -2.59
C GLN A 236 -14.10 -23.84 -2.52
N ILE A 237 -14.02 -23.14 -3.65
CA ILE A 237 -14.11 -21.66 -3.69
C ILE A 237 -15.43 -21.16 -3.07
N PRO A 238 -16.63 -21.70 -3.41
CA PRO A 238 -17.88 -21.24 -2.80
C PRO A 238 -17.89 -21.42 -1.28
N GLN A 239 -17.32 -22.52 -0.79
CA GLN A 239 -17.22 -22.79 0.64
C GLN A 239 -16.27 -21.81 1.33
N ALA A 240 -15.13 -21.47 0.73
CA ALA A 240 -14.19 -20.48 1.27
C ALA A 240 -14.85 -19.09 1.41
N PHE A 241 -15.60 -18.65 0.40
CA PHE A 241 -16.38 -17.41 0.52
C PHE A 241 -17.45 -17.50 1.60
N ALA A 242 -18.21 -18.59 1.67
CA ALA A 242 -19.21 -18.78 2.71
C ALA A 242 -18.60 -18.75 4.11
N GLU A 243 -17.40 -19.30 4.29
CA GLU A 243 -16.64 -19.24 5.55
C GLU A 243 -16.25 -17.81 5.90
N VAL A 244 -15.72 -17.04 4.94
CA VAL A 244 -15.38 -15.61 5.11
C VAL A 244 -16.60 -14.82 5.58
N PHE A 245 -17.76 -14.97 4.92
CA PHE A 245 -18.97 -14.23 5.29
C PHE A 245 -19.52 -14.68 6.66
N ARG A 246 -19.53 -15.97 6.95
CA ARG A 246 -19.99 -16.50 8.24
C ARG A 246 -19.14 -16.01 9.40
N GLU A 247 -17.82 -16.09 9.26
CA GLU A 247 -16.87 -15.71 10.31
C GLU A 247 -16.77 -14.18 10.48
N ALA A 248 -17.07 -13.38 9.46
CA ALA A 248 -17.06 -11.93 9.53
C ALA A 248 -18.05 -11.35 10.56
N PHE A 249 -19.14 -12.06 10.81
CA PHE A 249 -20.21 -11.65 11.73
C PHE A 249 -20.35 -12.59 12.93
N SER A 250 -19.43 -13.53 13.10
CA SER A 250 -19.46 -14.48 14.20
C SER A 250 -19.15 -13.79 15.54
N THR A 251 -20.05 -13.98 16.51
CA THR A 251 -19.84 -13.55 17.90
C THR A 251 -19.30 -14.68 18.78
N LYS A 252 -19.24 -15.91 18.25
CA LYS A 252 -18.78 -17.08 18.97
C LYS A 252 -17.26 -17.17 18.93
N ALA A 253 -16.66 -17.41 20.11
CA ALA A 253 -15.29 -17.86 20.18
C ALA A 253 -15.13 -19.16 19.39
N ALA A 254 -14.18 -19.21 18.46
CA ALA A 254 -13.88 -20.46 17.76
C ALA A 254 -13.48 -21.51 18.80
N ALA A 255 -14.25 -22.59 18.88
CA ALA A 255 -13.97 -23.71 19.77
C ALA A 255 -12.70 -24.40 19.25
N GLY A 256 -11.59 -24.26 19.94
CA GLY A 256 -10.36 -25.01 19.69
C GLY A 256 -9.13 -24.15 19.42
N GLY A 257 -8.54 -23.59 20.46
CA GLY A 257 -7.21 -23.00 20.44
C GLY A 257 -7.20 -21.46 20.52
N ALA A 258 -6.53 -20.95 21.54
CA ALA A 258 -6.20 -19.55 21.83
C ALA A 258 -7.33 -18.50 21.66
N ALA A 259 -7.79 -17.97 22.79
CA ALA A 259 -8.62 -16.78 23.03
C ALA A 259 -9.57 -16.37 21.89
N GLY A 260 -10.87 -16.61 22.09
CA GLY A 260 -11.97 -16.38 21.15
C GLY A 260 -11.82 -15.21 20.20
N ILE A 261 -11.56 -15.52 18.96
CA ILE A 261 -11.57 -14.56 17.86
C ILE A 261 -13.00 -14.04 17.73
N THR A 262 -13.19 -12.78 18.13
CA THR A 262 -14.49 -12.12 18.08
C THR A 262 -14.61 -11.29 16.80
N MET A 263 -15.81 -10.93 16.38
CA MET A 263 -16.06 -9.97 15.30
C MET A 263 -15.22 -8.70 15.47
N LYS A 264 -14.97 -8.25 16.71
CA LYS A 264 -14.09 -7.11 17.00
C LYS A 264 -12.67 -7.30 16.46
N TYR A 265 -12.09 -8.49 16.62
CA TYR A 265 -10.75 -8.80 16.09
C TYR A 265 -10.77 -8.93 14.56
N ALA A 266 -11.82 -9.55 14.00
CA ALA A 266 -11.97 -9.62 12.55
C ALA A 266 -12.03 -8.23 11.92
N ILE A 267 -12.83 -7.31 12.46
CA ILE A 267 -12.88 -5.90 12.03
C ILE A 267 -11.51 -5.27 12.17
N ARG A 268 -10.91 -5.35 13.35
CA ARG A 268 -9.62 -4.71 13.65
C ARG A 268 -8.54 -5.11 12.67
N TYR A 269 -8.28 -6.41 12.56
CA TYR A 269 -7.17 -6.90 11.73
C TYR A 269 -7.49 -6.82 10.25
N GLY A 270 -8.73 -7.04 9.85
CA GLY A 270 -9.14 -6.87 8.46
C GLY A 270 -8.98 -5.44 7.98
N VAL A 271 -9.47 -4.47 8.75
CA VAL A 271 -9.34 -3.04 8.41
C VAL A 271 -7.89 -2.57 8.47
N ALA A 272 -7.17 -2.88 9.56
CA ALA A 272 -5.79 -2.41 9.72
C ALA A 272 -4.87 -2.96 8.62
N ARG A 273 -4.97 -4.25 8.30
CA ARG A 273 -4.13 -4.85 7.26
C ARG A 273 -4.62 -4.49 5.85
N GLY A 274 -5.92 -4.28 5.66
CA GLY A 274 -6.46 -3.73 4.41
C GLY A 274 -5.92 -2.33 4.13
N LEU A 275 -5.97 -1.43 5.10
CA LEU A 275 -5.44 -0.06 4.98
C LEU A 275 -3.92 -0.04 4.76
N PHE A 276 -3.18 -0.89 5.47
CA PHE A 276 -1.74 -1.01 5.26
C PHE A 276 -1.40 -1.50 3.85
N SER A 277 -2.24 -2.36 3.26
CA SER A 277 -2.05 -2.87 1.90
C SER A 277 -2.40 -1.85 0.82
N ASN A 278 -3.52 -1.12 0.96
CA ASN A 278 -4.01 -0.22 -0.09
C ASN A 278 -3.60 1.25 0.10
N GLU A 279 -3.02 1.59 1.26
CA GLU A 279 -2.52 2.91 1.66
C GLU A 279 -3.55 4.06 1.60
N ALA A 280 -4.85 3.77 1.44
CA ALA A 280 -5.88 4.80 1.34
C ALA A 280 -6.03 5.58 2.67
N GLY A 281 -5.85 6.88 2.62
CA GLY A 281 -5.85 7.75 3.80
C GLY A 281 -4.51 7.83 4.53
N MET A 282 -3.49 7.08 4.10
CA MET A 282 -2.16 7.15 4.70
C MET A 282 -1.33 8.35 4.22
N GLY A 283 -1.68 8.90 3.05
CA GLY A 283 -0.95 10.05 2.48
C GLY A 283 0.31 9.69 1.70
N THR A 284 0.55 8.42 1.40
CA THR A 284 1.69 7.93 0.61
C THR A 284 1.46 8.08 -0.89
N SER A 285 0.45 7.42 -1.41
CA SER A 285 0.10 7.38 -2.83
C SER A 285 -0.17 8.74 -3.49
N PRO A 286 -0.69 9.78 -2.80
CA PRO A 286 -0.85 11.12 -3.36
C PRO A 286 0.41 11.69 -4.01
N HIS A 287 1.60 11.33 -3.51
CA HIS A 287 2.88 11.77 -4.08
C HIS A 287 3.08 11.26 -5.51
N ALA A 288 2.77 9.99 -5.76
CA ALA A 288 2.81 9.43 -7.12
C ALA A 288 1.82 10.13 -8.05
N HIS A 289 0.59 10.32 -7.58
CA HIS A 289 -0.47 10.91 -8.37
C HIS A 289 -0.24 12.40 -8.67
N ALA A 290 0.50 13.13 -7.81
CA ALA A 290 0.91 14.51 -8.08
C ALA A 290 1.86 14.63 -9.27
N MET A 291 2.68 13.60 -9.56
CA MET A 291 3.64 13.61 -10.67
C MET A 291 2.99 13.57 -12.06
N ALA A 292 1.79 12.99 -12.17
CA ALA A 292 1.14 12.78 -13.45
C ALA A 292 0.72 14.08 -14.13
N GLU A 293 0.95 14.20 -15.44
CA GLU A 293 0.35 15.24 -16.24
C GLU A 293 -1.02 14.80 -16.76
N VAL A 294 -2.06 15.46 -16.30
CA VAL A 294 -3.45 15.19 -16.66
C VAL A 294 -4.20 16.48 -17.00
N LYS A 295 -5.21 16.38 -17.85
CA LYS A 295 -6.09 17.50 -18.25
C LYS A 295 -6.94 18.01 -17.09
N ASP A 296 -7.29 17.14 -16.14
CA ASP A 296 -8.15 17.47 -14.99
C ASP A 296 -7.74 16.66 -13.75
N PRO A 297 -7.65 17.26 -12.55
CA PRO A 297 -7.26 16.57 -11.32
C PRO A 297 -8.08 15.32 -10.99
N ALA A 298 -9.38 15.32 -11.30
CA ALA A 298 -10.26 14.18 -11.01
C ALA A 298 -9.93 12.95 -11.84
N MET A 299 -9.30 13.09 -13.02
CA MET A 299 -8.82 11.96 -13.80
C MET A 299 -7.83 11.12 -12.98
N GLN A 300 -6.92 11.80 -12.25
CA GLN A 300 -5.94 11.12 -11.43
C GLN A 300 -6.56 10.52 -10.16
N GLY A 301 -7.66 11.09 -9.65
CA GLY A 301 -8.47 10.48 -8.61
C GLY A 301 -9.04 9.11 -9.03
N PHE A 302 -9.56 9.00 -10.25
CA PHE A 302 -10.03 7.74 -10.81
C PHE A 302 -8.89 6.73 -10.99
N VAL A 303 -7.73 7.17 -11.47
CA VAL A 303 -6.53 6.32 -11.61
C VAL A 303 -6.10 5.77 -10.25
N ALA A 304 -6.12 6.58 -9.19
CA ALA A 304 -5.78 6.16 -7.83
C ALA A 304 -6.71 5.05 -7.30
N MET A 305 -8.02 5.12 -7.59
CA MET A 305 -8.97 4.06 -7.25
C MET A 305 -8.60 2.72 -7.87
N SER A 306 -8.05 2.73 -9.09
CA SER A 306 -7.59 1.49 -9.76
C SER A 306 -6.40 0.84 -9.04
N GLY A 307 -5.55 1.63 -8.39
CA GLY A 307 -4.46 1.12 -7.54
C GLY A 307 -4.99 0.31 -6.37
N VAL A 308 -5.99 0.84 -5.65
CA VAL A 308 -6.65 0.10 -4.55
C VAL A 308 -7.34 -1.17 -5.06
N PHE A 309 -7.94 -1.13 -6.25
CA PHE A 309 -8.54 -2.32 -6.85
C PHE A 309 -7.50 -3.40 -7.17
N ILE A 310 -6.34 -3.04 -7.70
CA ILE A 310 -5.23 -3.97 -7.95
C ILE A 310 -4.76 -4.62 -6.64
N THR A 311 -4.55 -3.84 -5.59
CA THR A 311 -4.14 -4.37 -4.29
C THR A 311 -5.21 -5.29 -3.69
N LEU A 312 -6.49 -4.94 -3.85
CA LEU A 312 -7.62 -5.77 -3.41
C LEU A 312 -7.61 -7.14 -4.10
N LEU A 313 -7.34 -7.19 -5.40
CA LEU A 313 -7.22 -8.45 -6.15
C LEU A 313 -6.06 -9.31 -5.63
N ILE A 314 -4.89 -8.73 -5.41
CA ILE A 314 -3.72 -9.44 -4.90
C ILE A 314 -4.00 -9.99 -3.49
N CYS A 315 -4.55 -9.16 -2.60
CA CYS A 315 -4.90 -9.57 -1.24
C CYS A 315 -5.94 -10.68 -1.21
N THR A 316 -6.96 -10.59 -2.08
CA THR A 316 -7.99 -11.62 -2.22
C THR A 316 -7.39 -12.92 -2.74
N SER A 317 -6.47 -12.85 -3.72
CA SER A 317 -5.74 -14.01 -4.22
C SER A 317 -4.93 -14.69 -3.13
N THR A 318 -4.20 -13.93 -2.31
CA THR A 318 -3.46 -14.46 -1.16
C THR A 318 -4.40 -15.13 -0.14
N ALA A 319 -5.51 -14.47 0.19
CA ALA A 319 -6.49 -15.00 1.13
C ALA A 319 -7.07 -16.35 0.64
N LEU A 320 -7.50 -16.39 -0.63
CA LEU A 320 -8.06 -17.61 -1.21
C LEU A 320 -7.03 -18.75 -1.25
N VAL A 321 -5.78 -18.47 -1.63
CA VAL A 321 -4.71 -19.47 -1.60
C VAL A 321 -4.55 -20.07 -0.19
N ILE A 322 -4.52 -19.24 0.86
CA ILE A 322 -4.40 -19.69 2.25
C ILE A 322 -5.63 -20.51 2.70
N LEU A 323 -6.84 -20.07 2.33
CA LEU A 323 -8.08 -20.73 2.74
C LEU A 323 -8.27 -22.06 2.04
N LEU A 324 -8.08 -22.10 0.72
CA LEU A 324 -8.30 -23.29 -0.11
C LEU A 324 -7.32 -24.42 0.21
N THR A 325 -6.07 -24.09 0.52
CA THR A 325 -5.06 -25.08 0.94
C THR A 325 -5.24 -25.51 2.40
N GLY A 326 -5.95 -24.72 3.21
CA GLY A 326 -6.08 -24.98 4.66
C GLY A 326 -4.83 -24.68 5.46
N ALA A 327 -3.82 -23.99 4.89
CA ALA A 327 -2.57 -23.66 5.55
C ALA A 327 -2.74 -22.86 6.87
N HIS A 328 -3.80 -22.04 6.96
CA HIS A 328 -4.14 -21.30 8.19
C HIS A 328 -4.53 -22.16 9.38
N LYS A 329 -4.84 -23.44 9.17
CA LYS A 329 -5.23 -24.41 10.23
C LYS A 329 -4.01 -25.07 10.88
N GLN A 330 -2.82 -24.91 10.30
CA GLN A 330 -1.60 -25.47 10.85
C GLN A 330 -1.12 -24.64 12.06
N SER A 331 -0.87 -25.33 13.17
CA SER A 331 -0.39 -24.70 14.39
C SER A 331 1.08 -24.27 14.26
N GLY A 332 1.43 -23.11 14.85
CA GLY A 332 2.80 -22.62 14.92
C GLY A 332 3.29 -21.85 13.70
N LEU A 333 2.44 -21.66 12.67
CA LEU A 333 2.78 -20.79 11.55
C LEU A 333 2.24 -19.37 11.77
N GLU A 334 3.07 -18.38 11.45
CA GLU A 334 2.73 -16.96 11.56
C GLU A 334 3.11 -16.19 10.30
N SER A 335 2.36 -15.13 9.99
CA SER A 335 2.66 -14.18 8.94
C SER A 335 2.98 -14.87 7.59
N THR A 336 4.12 -14.54 6.98
CA THR A 336 4.55 -15.06 5.67
C THR A 336 4.65 -16.59 5.62
N ALA A 337 4.94 -17.25 6.74
CA ALA A 337 5.08 -18.71 6.79
C ALA A 337 3.78 -19.43 6.43
N ILE A 338 2.61 -18.86 6.77
CA ILE A 338 1.29 -19.42 6.39
C ILE A 338 1.13 -19.41 4.86
N THR A 339 1.48 -18.29 4.22
CA THR A 339 1.39 -18.20 2.76
C THR A 339 2.42 -19.11 2.09
N GLN A 340 3.62 -19.23 2.66
CA GLN A 340 4.67 -20.12 2.16
C GLN A 340 4.22 -21.57 2.20
N GLU A 341 3.65 -22.01 3.31
CA GLU A 341 3.07 -23.32 3.46
C GLU A 341 1.96 -23.59 2.43
N ALA A 342 1.09 -22.60 2.20
CA ALA A 342 0.03 -22.72 1.20
C ALA A 342 0.55 -22.99 -0.22
N PHE A 343 1.65 -22.34 -0.61
CA PHE A 343 2.29 -22.59 -1.90
C PHE A 343 3.10 -23.90 -1.91
N ASP A 344 3.73 -24.28 -0.78
CA ASP A 344 4.47 -25.52 -0.64
C ASP A 344 3.55 -26.75 -0.78
N MET A 345 2.39 -26.72 -0.15
CA MET A 345 1.38 -27.79 -0.23
C MET A 345 0.96 -28.13 -1.67
N VAL A 346 1.02 -27.16 -2.60
CA VAL A 346 0.56 -27.36 -3.99
C VAL A 346 1.73 -27.58 -4.96
N PHE A 347 2.79 -26.80 -4.83
CA PHE A 347 3.89 -26.80 -5.80
C PHE A 347 5.21 -27.32 -5.21
N GLY A 348 5.24 -27.69 -3.90
CA GLY A 348 6.47 -28.09 -3.21
C GLY A 348 7.51 -26.98 -3.25
N LYS A 349 8.77 -27.35 -3.36
CA LYS A 349 9.89 -26.39 -3.39
C LYS A 349 9.76 -25.30 -4.48
N ALA A 350 9.11 -25.58 -5.60
CA ALA A 350 8.87 -24.59 -6.65
C ALA A 350 7.92 -23.48 -6.16
N GLY A 351 6.91 -23.84 -5.36
CA GLY A 351 6.00 -22.88 -4.73
C GLY A 351 6.71 -21.97 -3.73
N ILE A 352 7.60 -22.53 -2.92
CA ILE A 352 8.43 -21.75 -1.99
C ILE A 352 9.27 -20.74 -2.77
N ILE A 353 10.01 -21.17 -3.80
CA ILE A 353 10.87 -20.30 -4.60
C ILE A 353 10.02 -19.19 -5.28
N PHE A 354 8.88 -19.55 -5.86
CA PHE A 354 7.96 -18.60 -6.49
C PHE A 354 7.51 -17.53 -5.51
N LEU A 355 7.12 -17.92 -4.30
CA LEU A 355 6.68 -16.97 -3.27
C LEU A 355 7.84 -16.07 -2.81
N GLN A 356 9.05 -16.62 -2.61
CA GLN A 356 10.22 -15.83 -2.22
C GLN A 356 10.58 -14.77 -3.25
N VAL A 357 10.57 -15.15 -4.53
CA VAL A 357 10.79 -14.22 -5.65
C VAL A 357 9.70 -13.13 -5.68
N SER A 358 8.44 -13.52 -5.45
CA SER A 358 7.33 -12.57 -5.38
C SER A 358 7.48 -11.58 -4.23
N ILE A 359 7.79 -12.05 -3.02
CA ILE A 359 8.03 -11.21 -1.84
C ILE A 359 9.20 -10.27 -2.08
N PHE A 360 10.29 -10.76 -2.68
CA PHE A 360 11.44 -9.93 -3.03
C PHE A 360 11.01 -8.76 -3.93
N PHE A 361 10.32 -9.02 -5.03
CA PHE A 361 9.90 -7.97 -5.95
C PHE A 361 8.89 -7.01 -5.30
N PHE A 362 7.91 -7.51 -4.55
CA PHE A 362 6.93 -6.68 -3.84
C PHE A 362 7.61 -5.75 -2.84
N ALA A 363 8.47 -6.26 -1.98
CA ALA A 363 9.18 -5.46 -1.00
C ALA A 363 10.18 -4.49 -1.64
N PHE A 364 10.93 -4.94 -2.64
CA PHE A 364 11.88 -4.11 -3.37
C PHE A 364 11.20 -2.93 -4.06
N THR A 365 10.10 -3.17 -4.77
CA THR A 365 9.35 -2.09 -5.44
C THR A 365 8.75 -1.11 -4.44
N THR A 366 8.30 -1.60 -3.27
CA THR A 366 7.81 -0.72 -2.20
C THR A 366 8.92 0.17 -1.65
N ILE A 367 10.14 -0.35 -1.43
CA ILE A 367 11.28 0.47 -0.97
C ILE A 367 11.57 1.59 -1.97
N ILE A 368 11.71 1.26 -3.26
CA ILE A 368 12.05 2.26 -4.28
C ILE A 368 10.91 3.25 -4.57
N GLY A 369 9.65 2.80 -4.50
CA GLY A 369 8.47 3.66 -4.63
C GLY A 369 8.39 4.67 -3.47
N ASN A 370 8.48 4.19 -2.25
CA ASN A 370 8.49 5.01 -1.05
C ASN A 370 9.69 5.98 -1.02
N TYR A 371 10.85 5.56 -1.51
CA TYR A 371 12.01 6.43 -1.62
C TYR A 371 11.71 7.68 -2.45
N ILE A 372 11.06 7.57 -3.63
CA ILE A 372 10.69 8.73 -4.46
C ILE A 372 9.82 9.71 -3.67
N PHE A 373 8.83 9.20 -2.94
CA PHE A 373 7.91 10.03 -2.18
C PHE A 373 8.64 10.76 -1.04
N GLY A 374 9.54 10.06 -0.35
CA GLY A 374 10.42 10.64 0.66
C GLY A 374 11.36 11.69 0.08
N GLU A 375 11.99 11.42 -1.07
CA GLU A 375 12.87 12.37 -1.76
C GLU A 375 12.16 13.69 -2.07
N MET A 376 10.87 13.67 -2.46
CA MET A 376 10.09 14.89 -2.72
C MET A 376 9.97 15.76 -1.47
N ASN A 377 9.64 15.16 -0.32
CA ASN A 377 9.52 15.88 0.96
C ASN A 377 10.88 16.40 1.43
N VAL A 378 11.91 15.55 1.40
CA VAL A 378 13.29 15.94 1.78
C VAL A 378 13.81 17.06 0.88
N ARG A 379 13.60 16.99 -0.42
CA ARG A 379 14.01 18.02 -1.37
C ARG A 379 13.29 19.34 -1.12
N SER A 380 12.01 19.28 -0.71
CA SER A 380 11.23 20.47 -0.37
C SER A 380 11.71 21.15 0.90
N LEU A 381 12.15 20.38 1.91
CA LEU A 381 12.57 20.91 3.22
C LEU A 381 14.07 21.22 3.30
N PHE A 382 14.92 20.34 2.73
CA PHE A 382 16.36 20.33 2.96
C PHE A 382 17.18 20.48 1.67
N GLY A 383 16.52 20.66 0.52
CA GLY A 383 17.18 20.83 -0.77
C GLY A 383 17.98 19.60 -1.24
N LYS A 384 18.97 19.83 -2.12
CA LYS A 384 19.77 18.76 -2.74
C LYS A 384 20.65 18.00 -1.75
N VAL A 385 21.24 18.70 -0.78
CA VAL A 385 22.10 18.06 0.24
C VAL A 385 21.31 17.08 1.08
N GLY A 386 20.08 17.45 1.50
CA GLY A 386 19.18 16.56 2.22
C GLY A 386 18.90 15.27 1.46
N VAL A 387 18.77 15.32 0.13
CA VAL A 387 18.53 14.13 -0.71
C VAL A 387 19.69 13.14 -0.63
N TYR A 388 20.95 13.61 -0.63
CA TYR A 388 22.11 12.70 -0.50
C TYR A 388 22.14 12.00 0.86
N VAL A 389 21.86 12.75 1.94
CA VAL A 389 21.76 12.19 3.29
C VAL A 389 20.62 11.18 3.34
N PHE A 390 19.46 11.51 2.80
CA PHE A 390 18.29 10.63 2.77
C PHE A 390 18.56 9.32 2.02
N ARG A 391 19.30 9.35 0.91
CA ARG A 391 19.75 8.14 0.20
C ARG A 391 20.58 7.22 1.09
N ALA A 392 21.54 7.78 1.80
CA ALA A 392 22.38 7.01 2.73
C ALA A 392 21.53 6.42 3.87
N VAL A 393 20.58 7.20 4.40
CA VAL A 393 19.66 6.73 5.44
C VAL A 393 18.82 5.56 4.95
N VAL A 394 18.21 5.65 3.76
CA VAL A 394 17.39 4.55 3.20
C VAL A 394 18.22 3.29 2.99
N ILE A 395 19.40 3.39 2.39
CA ILE A 395 20.30 2.24 2.18
C ILE A 395 20.70 1.60 3.51
N GLY A 396 21.07 2.43 4.50
CA GLY A 396 21.41 1.98 5.84
C GLY A 396 20.22 1.33 6.55
N SER A 397 19.02 1.88 6.41
CA SER A 397 17.79 1.36 7.01
C SER A 397 17.39 0.00 6.44
N VAL A 398 17.59 -0.22 5.15
CA VAL A 398 17.40 -1.52 4.50
C VAL A 398 18.33 -2.58 5.12
N PHE A 399 19.60 -2.25 5.29
CA PHE A 399 20.55 -3.16 5.92
C PHE A 399 20.20 -3.44 7.39
N VAL A 400 19.92 -2.39 8.16
CA VAL A 400 19.56 -2.48 9.58
C VAL A 400 18.27 -3.28 9.77
N GLY A 401 17.25 -3.03 8.93
CA GLY A 401 15.98 -3.75 8.95
C GLY A 401 16.11 -5.25 8.72
N ALA A 402 17.09 -5.67 7.91
CA ALA A 402 17.37 -7.08 7.68
C ALA A 402 17.89 -7.82 8.94
N ILE A 403 18.47 -7.12 9.90
CA ILE A 403 19.12 -7.71 11.07
C ILE A 403 18.24 -7.64 12.33
N PHE A 404 17.33 -6.65 12.41
CA PHE A 404 16.51 -6.43 13.59
C PHE A 404 15.37 -7.45 13.73
N ALA A 405 14.91 -7.64 14.97
CA ALA A 405 13.78 -8.51 15.27
C ALA A 405 12.48 -8.01 14.62
N VAL A 406 11.72 -8.92 14.03
CA VAL A 406 10.47 -8.66 13.28
C VAL A 406 9.50 -7.79 14.08
N THR A 407 9.21 -8.18 15.33
CA THR A 407 8.25 -7.47 16.20
C THR A 407 8.64 -6.03 16.43
N PHE A 408 9.93 -5.75 16.68
CA PHE A 408 10.42 -4.40 16.93
C PHE A 408 10.23 -3.50 15.70
N VAL A 409 10.55 -4.01 14.53
CA VAL A 409 10.45 -3.26 13.26
C VAL A 409 9.00 -2.90 12.95
N TRP A 410 8.08 -3.85 13.13
CA TRP A 410 6.65 -3.60 12.89
C TRP A 410 6.04 -2.62 13.87
N GLU A 411 6.32 -2.74 15.17
CA GLU A 411 5.74 -1.87 16.20
C GLU A 411 6.17 -0.40 16.00
N ILE A 412 7.44 -0.13 15.72
CA ILE A 412 7.91 1.22 15.42
C ILE A 412 7.25 1.76 14.15
N THR A 413 7.14 0.92 13.13
CA THR A 413 6.51 1.31 11.86
C THR A 413 5.04 1.67 12.05
N ASP A 414 4.30 0.88 12.81
CA ASP A 414 2.89 1.16 13.12
C ASP A 414 2.75 2.50 13.88
N THR A 415 3.66 2.80 14.82
CA THR A 415 3.67 4.09 15.52
C THR A 415 3.85 5.27 14.56
N VAL A 416 4.90 5.23 13.74
CA VAL A 416 5.24 6.33 12.82
C VAL A 416 4.14 6.50 11.76
N THR A 417 3.62 5.40 11.24
CA THR A 417 2.49 5.41 10.30
C THR A 417 1.25 6.05 10.92
N GLY A 418 0.94 5.70 12.16
CA GLY A 418 -0.20 6.29 12.87
C GLY A 418 -0.07 7.79 13.03
N LEU A 419 1.11 8.28 13.41
CA LEU A 419 1.39 9.71 13.54
C LEU A 419 1.29 10.45 12.19
N MET A 420 1.69 9.81 11.09
CA MET A 420 1.60 10.37 9.74
C MET A 420 0.15 10.48 9.25
N VAL A 421 -0.69 9.52 9.58
CA VAL A 421 -2.08 9.44 9.13
C VAL A 421 -2.93 10.56 9.71
N ILE A 422 -2.70 10.97 10.96
CA ILE A 422 -3.52 12.00 11.63
C ILE A 422 -3.60 13.33 10.88
N PRO A 423 -2.49 13.98 10.51
CA PRO A 423 -2.53 15.23 9.73
C PRO A 423 -3.24 15.07 8.38
N ASN A 424 -3.07 13.91 7.74
CA ASN A 424 -3.70 13.64 6.47
C ASN A 424 -5.22 13.53 6.58
N ILE A 425 -5.73 12.80 7.57
CA ILE A 425 -7.17 12.71 7.85
C ILE A 425 -7.76 14.09 8.12
N ILE A 426 -7.10 14.92 8.94
CA ILE A 426 -7.53 16.29 9.20
C ILE A 426 -7.66 17.06 7.87
N ALA A 427 -6.65 17.01 7.03
CA ALA A 427 -6.67 17.69 5.75
C ALA A 427 -7.79 17.20 4.83
N LEU A 428 -7.99 15.89 4.74
CA LEU A 428 -9.03 15.29 3.92
C LEU A 428 -10.42 15.78 4.35
N ILE A 429 -10.71 15.81 5.65
CA ILE A 429 -12.02 16.27 6.16
C ILE A 429 -12.26 17.74 5.80
N PHE A 430 -11.31 18.62 6.11
CA PHE A 430 -11.49 20.06 5.89
C PHE A 430 -11.44 20.48 4.40
N LEU A 431 -10.71 19.75 3.56
CA LEU A 431 -10.62 20.00 2.12
C LEU A 431 -11.66 19.24 1.29
N ALA A 432 -12.56 18.49 1.90
CA ALA A 432 -13.61 17.74 1.21
C ALA A 432 -14.48 18.58 0.25
N PRO A 433 -14.88 19.83 0.59
CA PRO A 433 -15.63 20.67 -0.36
C PRO A 433 -14.85 20.92 -1.67
N GLN A 434 -13.53 21.04 -1.59
CA GLN A 434 -12.69 21.28 -2.76
C GLN A 434 -12.59 20.03 -3.66
N THR A 435 -12.49 18.84 -3.06
CA THR A 435 -12.57 17.58 -3.81
C THR A 435 -13.90 17.45 -4.52
N LYS A 436 -15.02 17.73 -3.83
CA LYS A 436 -16.37 17.65 -4.42
C LYS A 436 -16.55 18.66 -5.56
N ALA A 437 -16.03 19.87 -5.42
CA ALA A 437 -16.06 20.90 -6.45
C ALA A 437 -15.28 20.44 -7.70
N ALA A 438 -14.06 19.91 -7.53
CA ALA A 438 -13.25 19.38 -8.62
C ALA A 438 -13.94 18.21 -9.33
N TYR A 439 -14.52 17.28 -8.57
CA TYR A 439 -15.24 16.13 -9.11
C TYR A 439 -16.48 16.57 -9.91
N LYS A 440 -17.30 17.50 -9.40
CA LYS A 440 -18.47 18.05 -10.12
C LYS A 440 -18.07 18.77 -11.42
N ASN A 441 -17.00 19.57 -11.35
CA ASN A 441 -16.48 20.28 -12.53
C ASN A 441 -15.99 19.30 -13.60
N PHE A 442 -15.28 18.24 -13.19
CA PHE A 442 -14.87 17.17 -14.10
C PHE A 442 -16.07 16.51 -14.80
N LEU A 443 -17.13 16.14 -14.06
CA LEU A 443 -18.33 15.54 -14.65
C LEU A 443 -18.99 16.48 -15.65
N LYS A 444 -19.05 17.79 -15.36
CA LYS A 444 -19.58 18.81 -16.27
C LYS A 444 -18.76 18.92 -17.55
N LYS A 445 -17.44 19.04 -17.45
CA LYS A 445 -16.53 19.10 -18.61
C LYS A 445 -16.62 17.85 -19.47
N ARG A 446 -16.71 16.69 -18.82
CA ARG A 446 -16.87 15.42 -19.55
C ARG A 446 -18.19 15.34 -20.30
N SER A 447 -19.30 15.75 -19.69
CA SER A 447 -20.61 15.80 -20.38
C SER A 447 -20.64 16.80 -21.53
N ALA A 448 -19.78 17.83 -21.51
CA ALA A 448 -19.56 18.77 -22.59
C ALA A 448 -18.59 18.30 -23.69
N GLY A 449 -17.97 17.10 -23.54
CA GLY A 449 -16.99 16.58 -24.51
C GLY A 449 -15.59 17.23 -24.45
N GLU A 450 -15.30 18.01 -23.41
CA GLU A 450 -14.04 18.76 -23.30
C GLU A 450 -12.84 17.89 -22.87
N LEU A 451 -13.07 16.65 -22.42
CA LEU A 451 -12.06 15.79 -21.83
C LEU A 451 -11.74 14.52 -22.68
N ASP A 452 -12.45 14.31 -23.77
CA ASP A 452 -12.24 13.19 -24.71
C ASP A 452 -11.03 13.40 -25.61
#